data_3e5a4d68f573b3eaea98a56c5a1be282
#
_entry.id   3e5a4d68f573b3eaea98a56c5a1be282
#
_cell.length_a   1.000
_cell.length_b   1.000
_cell.length_c   1.000
_cell.angle_alpha   90.00
_cell.angle_beta   90.00
_cell.angle_gamma   90.00
#
_symmetry.space_group_name_H-M   'P 1'
#
loop_
_entity.id
_entity.type
_entity.pdbx_description
1 polymer ?
#
loop_
_entity_poly.entity_id
_entity_poly.type
_entity_poly.pdbx_seq_one_letter_code
_entity_poly.pdbx_strand_id
1 'polypeptide(L)'
;MNRLRELRENLGLRQIDVSNATGIDQKTLSNYETGKTNPDSYALISLANFFNVSIDYIVGRTEISLFNREDVSKKIDSIKKDLDNIKRYL
;
A
#
# COMPACT_ATOMS: atom_id res chain seq x y z
N MET A 1 2.23 -16.43 -0.45
CA MET A 1 0.95 -15.74 -0.64
C MET A 1 1.05 -14.30 -0.17
N ASN A 2 0.24 -13.43 -0.74
CA ASN A 2 0.26 -12.02 -0.42
C ASN A 2 -1.07 -11.56 0.17
N ARG A 3 -1.14 -10.32 0.62
CA ARG A 3 -2.34 -9.75 1.26
C ARG A 3 -3.20 -8.90 0.32
N LEU A 4 -2.99 -8.98 -0.98
CA LEU A 4 -3.70 -8.12 -1.94
C LEU A 4 -5.21 -8.31 -1.89
N ARG A 5 -5.68 -9.55 -1.88
CA ARG A 5 -7.10 -9.84 -1.82
C ARG A 5 -7.72 -9.32 -0.53
N GLU A 6 -7.07 -9.57 0.60
CA GLU A 6 -7.52 -9.10 1.90
C GLU A 6 -7.63 -7.57 1.92
N LEU A 7 -6.59 -6.87 1.45
CA LEU A 7 -6.59 -5.41 1.37
C LEU A 7 -7.74 -4.89 0.51
N ARG A 8 -7.93 -5.51 -0.64
CA ARG A 8 -9.01 -5.13 -1.55
C ARG A 8 -10.39 -5.34 -0.93
N GLU A 9 -10.62 -6.51 -0.36
CA GLU A 9 -11.91 -6.87 0.25
C GLU A 9 -12.22 -6.01 1.47
N ASN A 10 -11.22 -5.67 2.27
CA ASN A 10 -11.38 -4.78 3.43
C ASN A 10 -11.86 -3.38 3.03
N LEU A 11 -11.55 -2.93 1.83
CA LEU A 11 -12.04 -1.65 1.30
C LEU A 11 -13.35 -1.80 0.54
N GLY A 12 -13.90 -3.01 0.42
CA GLY A 12 -15.14 -3.26 -0.33
C GLY A 12 -14.98 -3.08 -1.82
N LEU A 13 -13.77 -3.23 -2.36
CA LEU A 13 -13.48 -3.01 -3.77
C LEU A 13 -13.50 -4.30 -4.58
N ARG A 14 -13.93 -4.17 -5.84
CA ARG A 14 -13.82 -5.24 -6.83
C ARG A 14 -12.43 -5.22 -7.47
N GLN A 15 -12.04 -6.34 -8.09
CA GLN A 15 -10.79 -6.38 -8.84
C GLN A 15 -10.71 -5.29 -9.91
N ILE A 16 -11.83 -5.06 -10.62
CA ILE A 16 -11.87 -4.03 -11.68
C ILE A 16 -11.63 -2.63 -11.11
N ASP A 17 -12.09 -2.35 -9.90
CA ASP A 17 -11.87 -1.05 -9.27
C ASP A 17 -10.37 -0.80 -9.03
N VAL A 18 -9.67 -1.81 -8.51
CA VAL A 18 -8.22 -1.73 -8.29
C VAL A 18 -7.46 -1.69 -9.62
N SER A 19 -7.91 -2.47 -10.60
CA SER A 19 -7.34 -2.47 -11.94
C SER A 19 -7.39 -1.06 -12.55
N ASN A 20 -8.54 -0.41 -12.51
CA ASN A 20 -8.71 0.94 -13.05
C ASN A 20 -7.85 1.98 -12.32
N ALA A 21 -7.72 1.84 -11.01
CA ALA A 21 -6.96 2.78 -10.19
C ALA A 21 -5.45 2.65 -10.34
N THR A 22 -4.96 1.43 -10.54
CA THR A 22 -3.52 1.15 -10.60
C THR A 22 -2.97 1.01 -12.02
N GLY A 23 -3.85 0.82 -13.01
CA GLY A 23 -3.43 0.51 -14.37
C GLY A 23 -3.00 -0.94 -14.57
N ILE A 24 -3.11 -1.78 -13.56
CA ILE A 24 -2.80 -3.21 -13.66
C ILE A 24 -4.02 -3.91 -14.25
N ASP A 25 -3.80 -4.71 -15.31
CA ASP A 25 -4.86 -5.48 -15.94
C ASP A 25 -5.56 -6.40 -14.92
N GLN A 26 -6.90 -6.52 -15.04
CA GLN A 26 -7.69 -7.29 -14.07
C GLN A 26 -7.26 -8.76 -14.01
N LYS A 27 -6.95 -9.37 -15.15
CA LYS A 27 -6.50 -10.75 -15.18
C LYS A 27 -5.15 -10.91 -14.47
N THR A 28 -4.24 -9.97 -14.67
CA THR A 28 -2.95 -9.92 -14.00
C THR A 28 -3.14 -9.77 -12.49
N LEU A 29 -4.01 -8.86 -12.09
CA LEU A 29 -4.33 -8.66 -10.67
C LEU A 29 -4.90 -9.93 -10.03
N SER A 30 -5.82 -10.61 -10.74
CA SER A 30 -6.38 -11.88 -10.28
C SER A 30 -5.29 -12.94 -10.10
N ASN A 31 -4.35 -13.01 -11.02
CA ASN A 31 -3.20 -13.94 -10.92
C ASN A 31 -2.31 -13.60 -9.72
N TYR A 32 -2.14 -12.32 -9.40
CA TYR A 32 -1.40 -11.91 -8.20
C TYR A 32 -2.14 -12.33 -6.92
N GLU A 33 -3.45 -12.14 -6.87
CA GLU A 33 -4.25 -12.48 -5.68
C GLU A 33 -4.26 -13.98 -5.40
N THR A 34 -4.27 -14.79 -6.44
CA THR A 34 -4.29 -16.25 -6.30
C THR A 34 -2.89 -16.86 -6.14
N GLY A 35 -1.83 -16.06 -6.30
CA GLY A 35 -0.46 -16.55 -6.24
C GLY A 35 0.00 -17.27 -7.50
N LYS A 36 -0.78 -17.22 -8.58
CA LYS A 36 -0.39 -17.82 -9.85
C LYS A 36 0.84 -17.16 -10.45
N THR A 37 0.95 -15.85 -10.32
CA THR A 37 2.13 -15.07 -10.66
C THR A 37 2.42 -14.08 -9.54
N ASN A 38 3.68 -13.67 -9.43
CA ASN A 38 4.09 -12.69 -8.43
C ASN A 38 4.15 -11.29 -9.06
N PRO A 39 3.72 -10.25 -8.33
CA PRO A 39 3.90 -8.88 -8.81
C PRO A 39 5.37 -8.54 -8.96
N ASP A 40 5.72 -7.84 -10.04
CA ASP A 40 7.05 -7.25 -10.18
C ASP A 40 7.19 -6.01 -9.28
N SER A 41 8.37 -5.40 -9.27
CA SER A 41 8.64 -4.26 -8.39
C SER A 41 7.74 -3.05 -8.71
N TYR A 42 7.43 -2.80 -9.97
CA TYR A 42 6.55 -1.70 -10.36
C TYR A 42 5.11 -1.93 -9.91
N ALA A 43 4.62 -3.16 -10.07
CA ALA A 43 3.29 -3.53 -9.61
C ALA A 43 3.19 -3.42 -8.09
N LEU A 44 4.21 -3.89 -7.36
CA LEU A 44 4.24 -3.78 -5.90
C LEU A 44 4.23 -2.33 -5.43
N ILE A 45 4.99 -1.45 -6.08
CA ILE A 45 5.01 -0.03 -5.74
C ILE A 45 3.62 0.60 -5.98
N SER A 46 3.00 0.32 -7.13
CA SER A 46 1.67 0.83 -7.46
C SER A 46 0.62 0.36 -6.47
N LEU A 47 0.65 -0.92 -6.11
CA LEU A 47 -0.30 -1.51 -5.16
C LEU A 47 -0.07 -0.98 -3.74
N ALA A 48 1.17 -0.86 -3.32
CA ALA A 48 1.51 -0.31 -2.01
C ALA A 48 1.03 1.14 -1.88
N ASN A 49 1.23 1.93 -2.91
CA ASN A 49 0.75 3.31 -2.94
C ASN A 49 -0.77 3.39 -2.93
N PHE A 50 -1.44 2.55 -3.71
CA PHE A 50 -2.90 2.52 -3.77
C PHE A 50 -3.51 2.13 -2.43
N PHE A 51 -3.02 1.07 -1.81
CA PHE A 51 -3.53 0.58 -0.53
C PHE A 51 -2.96 1.33 0.68
N ASN A 52 -1.97 2.20 0.44
CA ASN A 52 -1.31 2.97 1.50
C ASN A 52 -0.69 2.06 2.58
N VAL A 53 -0.01 1.03 2.13
CA VAL A 53 0.71 0.07 2.98
C VAL A 53 2.12 -0.13 2.46
N SER A 54 2.99 -0.76 3.27
CA SER A 54 4.34 -1.10 2.83
C SER A 54 4.31 -2.33 1.89
N ILE A 55 5.33 -2.44 1.06
CA ILE A 55 5.55 -3.63 0.23
C ILE A 55 5.75 -4.86 1.13
N ASP A 56 6.50 -4.71 2.22
CA ASP A 56 6.72 -5.79 3.18
C ASP A 56 5.41 -6.33 3.75
N TYR A 57 4.45 -5.45 4.01
CA TYR A 57 3.13 -5.87 4.48
C TYR A 57 2.37 -6.64 3.38
N ILE A 58 2.40 -6.17 2.14
CA ILE A 58 1.74 -6.86 1.01
C ILE A 58 2.26 -8.28 0.86
N VAL A 59 3.58 -8.46 0.90
CA VAL A 59 4.22 -9.77 0.68
C VAL A 59 4.27 -10.64 1.94
N GLY A 60 3.76 -10.13 3.06
CA GLY A 60 3.65 -10.91 4.29
C GLY A 60 4.93 -11.00 5.12
N ARG A 61 5.90 -10.13 4.88
CA ARG A 61 7.16 -10.09 5.66
C ARG A 61 7.02 -9.41 7.00
N THR A 62 5.96 -8.63 7.19
CA THR A 62 5.66 -7.96 8.45
C THR A 62 4.17 -7.99 8.72
N GLU A 63 3.79 -8.04 9.99
CA GLU A 63 2.41 -7.88 10.42
C GLU A 63 2.03 -6.41 10.60
N ILE A 64 3.00 -5.51 10.52
CA ILE A 64 2.81 -4.09 10.73
C ILE A 64 2.55 -3.40 9.39
N SER A 65 1.37 -2.81 9.24
CA SER A 65 1.07 -1.93 8.13
C SER A 65 1.68 -0.56 8.43
N LEU A 66 2.90 -0.32 7.93
CA LEU A 66 3.66 0.91 8.21
C LEU A 66 2.95 2.17 7.70
N PHE A 67 2.04 2.01 6.74
CA PHE A 67 1.26 3.10 6.18
C PHE A 67 -0.21 2.99 6.55
N ASN A 68 -0.53 2.37 7.70
CA ASN A 68 -1.84 2.45 8.29
C ASN A 68 -2.17 3.92 8.55
N ARG A 69 -3.39 4.34 8.19
CA ARG A 69 -3.81 5.74 8.23
C ARG A 69 -3.54 6.43 9.56
N GLU A 70 -3.79 5.74 10.66
CA GLU A 70 -3.58 6.30 12.00
C GLU A 70 -2.10 6.45 12.32
N ASP A 71 -1.28 5.45 12.02
CA ASP A 71 0.14 5.45 12.30
C ASP A 71 0.89 6.47 11.43
N VAL A 72 0.51 6.59 10.16
CA VAL A 72 1.10 7.57 9.24
C VAL A 72 0.77 8.98 9.68
N SER A 73 -0.50 9.24 10.06
CA SER A 73 -0.90 10.57 10.52
C SER A 73 -0.11 11.02 11.75
N LYS A 74 0.09 10.14 12.72
CA LYS A 74 0.87 10.43 13.91
C LYS A 74 2.34 10.70 13.58
N LYS A 75 2.93 9.91 12.71
CA LYS A 75 4.32 10.09 12.28
C LYS A 75 4.52 11.34 11.45
N ILE A 76 3.59 11.63 10.56
CA ILE A 76 3.64 12.85 9.74
C ILE A 76 3.50 14.09 10.60
N ASP A 77 2.60 14.10 11.57
CA ASP A 77 2.43 15.21 12.50
C ASP A 77 3.70 15.45 13.32
N SER A 78 4.35 14.38 13.80
CA SER A 78 5.62 14.48 14.51
C SER A 78 6.72 15.05 13.62
N ILE A 79 6.85 14.58 12.39
CA ILE A 79 7.82 15.06 11.42
C ILE A 79 7.56 16.53 11.06
N LYS A 80 6.31 16.92 10.86
CA LYS A 80 5.94 18.32 10.60
C LYS A 80 6.33 19.24 11.75
N LYS A 81 6.11 18.81 12.97
CA LYS A 81 6.53 19.55 14.16
C LYS A 81 8.03 19.77 14.19
N ASP A 82 8.80 18.73 13.91
CA ASP A 82 10.26 18.80 13.88
C ASP A 82 10.74 19.71 12.75
N LEU A 83 10.12 19.62 11.57
CA LEU A 83 10.44 20.50 10.44
C LEU A 83 10.11 21.97 10.72
N ASP A 84 8.97 22.23 11.33
CA ASP A 84 8.57 23.59 11.70
C ASP A 84 9.54 24.19 12.73
N ASN A 85 9.99 23.40 13.69
CA ASN A 85 11.00 23.80 14.65
C ASN A 85 12.34 24.12 13.99
N ILE A 86 12.75 23.33 13.02
CA ILE A 86 13.98 23.57 12.25
C ILE A 86 13.85 24.84 11.41
N LYS A 87 12.71 25.08 10.78
CA LYS A 87 12.46 26.28 9.97
C LYS A 87 12.53 27.56 10.77
N ARG A 88 12.23 27.51 12.06
CA ARG A 88 12.34 28.70 12.94
C ARG A 88 13.78 29.14 13.15
N TYR A 89 14.75 28.26 12.95
CA TYR A 89 16.16 28.56 13.12
C TYR A 89 16.89 28.85 11.80
N LEU A 90 16.16 28.73 10.70
CA LEU A 90 16.68 29.02 9.37
C LEU A 90 16.17 30.38 8.89
#